data_d36b13580571dacba18a811691696ee9
#
_entry.id   d36b13580571dacba18a811691696ee9
#
_cell.length_a   1.000
_cell.length_b   1.000
_cell.length_c   1.000
_cell.angle_alpha   90.00
_cell.angle_beta   90.00
_cell.angle_gamma   90.00
#
_symmetry.space_group_name_H-M   'P 1'
#
loop_
_entity.id
_entity.type
_entity.pdbx_description
1 polymer ?
#
loop_
_entity_poly.entity_id
_entity_poly.type
_entity_poly.pdbx_seq_one_letter_code
_entity_poly.pdbx_strand_id
1 'polypeptide(L)'
;MNDVVRRSLVFSTFAVAIVFIGFLQSWNVALGIFNLCLISATMALGVNIQLGYAGIFNAGVMGFAALGGLSAVIISYKPVSETISLGGLGILICILILLLGSVLGVIVYKSNLSQAYKKILFPLIIIVVLLLLNLIGAPAVERIEAFEPAASGFLGGFGLPIILSWIVGGVIAGLVAYLIGKITLGLRSDYLAIATLGIAEVIIYILKNEDWLTRGVKNVNGLPRPVPYEICLLYTSPSPRDQVVS
;
A
#
# COMPACT_ATOMS: atom_id res chain seq x y z
N MET A 1 6.65 37.67 20.61
CA MET A 1 5.45 36.80 20.79
C MET A 1 5.96 35.45 21.21
N ASN A 2 5.58 34.97 22.39
CA ASN A 2 6.07 33.72 22.94
C ASN A 2 5.67 32.57 22.01
N ASP A 3 6.57 31.61 21.81
CA ASP A 3 6.33 30.45 20.91
C ASP A 3 5.06 29.67 21.27
N VAL A 4 4.71 29.64 22.55
CA VAL A 4 3.46 29.01 23.05
C VAL A 4 2.23 29.76 22.51
N VAL A 5 2.25 31.12 22.55
CA VAL A 5 1.14 31.96 22.06
C VAL A 5 0.98 31.80 20.55
N ARG A 6 2.10 31.77 19.80
CA ARG A 6 2.06 31.53 18.34
C ARG A 6 1.46 30.17 17.97
N ARG A 7 1.88 29.13 18.68
CA ARG A 7 1.34 27.77 18.45
C ARG A 7 -0.15 27.69 18.79
N SER A 8 -0.55 28.26 19.92
CA SER A 8 -1.96 28.30 20.33
C SER A 8 -2.81 29.05 19.30
N LEU A 9 -2.35 30.17 18.78
CA LEU A 9 -3.06 30.91 17.74
C LEU A 9 -3.25 30.11 16.45
N VAL A 10 -2.20 29.41 15.99
CA VAL A 10 -2.31 28.55 14.79
C VAL A 10 -3.34 27.45 14.96
N PHE A 11 -3.31 26.74 16.09
CA PHE A 11 -4.29 25.67 16.35
C PHE A 11 -5.71 26.20 16.52
N SER A 12 -5.87 27.36 17.19
CA SER A 12 -7.18 27.99 17.35
C SER A 12 -7.75 28.47 16.03
N THR A 13 -6.92 29.10 15.18
CA THR A 13 -7.34 29.53 13.84
C THR A 13 -7.76 28.33 12.97
N PHE A 14 -7.01 27.22 13.03
CA PHE A 14 -7.36 26.01 12.34
C PHE A 14 -8.69 25.42 12.81
N ALA A 15 -8.90 25.32 14.14
CA ALA A 15 -10.15 24.84 14.70
C ALA A 15 -11.35 25.69 14.29
N VAL A 16 -11.21 27.03 14.36
CA VAL A 16 -12.24 27.97 13.92
C VAL A 16 -12.54 27.81 12.42
N ALA A 17 -11.51 27.62 11.57
CA ALA A 17 -11.70 27.42 10.14
C ALA A 17 -12.51 26.13 9.85
N ILE A 18 -12.22 25.01 10.54
CA ILE A 18 -12.98 23.76 10.39
C ILE A 18 -14.45 23.94 10.79
N VAL A 19 -14.71 24.57 11.93
CA VAL A 19 -16.05 24.87 12.40
C VAL A 19 -16.80 25.75 11.41
N PHE A 20 -16.14 26.78 10.89
CA PHE A 20 -16.71 27.69 9.91
C PHE A 20 -17.10 26.97 8.60
N ILE A 21 -16.25 26.05 8.10
CA ILE A 21 -16.58 25.21 6.93
C ILE A 21 -17.79 24.31 7.24
N GLY A 22 -17.88 23.77 8.47
CA GLY A 22 -19.01 22.95 8.90
C GLY A 22 -20.34 23.69 8.81
N PHE A 23 -20.37 24.97 9.16
CA PHE A 23 -21.57 25.81 9.07
C PHE A 23 -21.86 26.31 7.65
N LEU A 24 -20.83 26.61 6.86
CA LEU A 24 -21.04 27.17 5.51
C LEU A 24 -21.36 26.09 4.45
N GLN A 25 -20.75 24.91 4.55
CA GLN A 25 -20.95 23.86 3.55
C GLN A 25 -21.70 22.66 4.12
N SER A 26 -21.03 21.87 4.91
CA SER A 26 -21.61 20.75 5.65
C SER A 26 -20.59 20.16 6.65
N TRP A 27 -21.11 19.53 7.69
CA TRP A 27 -20.29 18.84 8.67
C TRP A 27 -19.53 17.65 8.07
N ASN A 28 -20.08 16.98 7.05
CA ASN A 28 -19.40 15.90 6.35
C ASN A 28 -18.13 16.37 5.63
N VAL A 29 -18.18 17.53 4.99
CA VAL A 29 -17.01 18.14 4.33
C VAL A 29 -15.97 18.58 5.37
N ALA A 30 -16.39 19.24 6.45
CA ALA A 30 -15.51 19.68 7.52
C ALA A 30 -14.78 18.50 8.17
N LEU A 31 -15.49 17.42 8.49
CA LEU A 31 -14.91 16.17 9.04
C LEU A 31 -14.00 15.46 8.04
N GLY A 32 -14.33 15.47 6.76
CA GLY A 32 -13.46 14.95 5.70
C GLY A 32 -12.13 15.70 5.62
N ILE A 33 -12.16 17.03 5.64
CA ILE A 33 -10.94 17.87 5.68
C ILE A 33 -10.14 17.60 6.96
N PHE A 34 -10.81 17.54 8.11
CA PHE A 34 -10.14 17.25 9.39
C PHE A 34 -9.44 15.89 9.37
N ASN A 35 -10.08 14.87 8.81
CA ASN A 35 -9.49 13.53 8.66
C ASN A 35 -8.25 13.55 7.75
N LEU A 36 -8.30 14.25 6.61
CA LEU A 36 -7.14 14.44 5.73
C LEU A 36 -6.00 15.15 6.45
N CYS A 37 -6.29 16.14 7.28
CA CYS A 37 -5.29 16.83 8.09
C CYS A 37 -4.65 15.90 9.12
N LEU A 38 -5.41 14.99 9.76
CA LEU A 38 -4.88 14.00 10.69
C LEU A 38 -3.96 13.00 9.98
N ILE A 39 -4.34 12.53 8.78
CA ILE A 39 -3.49 11.67 7.96
C ILE A 39 -2.18 12.38 7.62
N SER A 40 -2.25 13.62 7.14
CA SER A 40 -1.07 14.42 6.82
C SER A 40 -0.19 14.70 8.04
N ALA A 41 -0.79 14.90 9.21
CA ALA A 41 -0.06 15.11 10.46
C ALA A 41 0.71 13.85 10.88
N THR A 42 0.11 12.65 10.75
CA THR A 42 0.81 11.38 11.04
C THR A 42 1.98 11.14 10.08
N MET A 43 1.81 11.45 8.79
CA MET A 43 2.90 11.38 7.80
C MET A 43 4.01 12.37 8.15
N ALA A 44 3.67 13.62 8.51
CA ALA A 44 4.63 14.63 8.91
C ALA A 44 5.41 14.25 10.17
N LEU A 45 4.77 13.60 11.14
CA LEU A 45 5.44 13.05 12.32
C LEU A 45 6.47 11.96 11.94
N GLY A 46 6.11 11.06 11.02
CA GLY A 46 7.04 10.06 10.49
C GLY A 46 8.27 10.68 9.83
N VAL A 47 8.07 11.70 8.99
CA VAL A 47 9.17 12.45 8.37
C VAL A 47 10.01 13.18 9.43
N ASN A 48 9.38 13.77 10.43
CA ASN A 48 10.08 14.48 11.50
C ASN A 48 10.96 13.55 12.35
N ILE A 49 10.54 12.31 12.59
CA ILE A 49 11.37 11.31 13.25
C ILE A 49 12.61 11.01 12.43
N GLN A 50 12.47 10.84 11.12
CA GLN A 50 13.60 10.52 10.23
C GLN A 50 14.55 11.71 10.07
N LEU A 51 14.02 12.90 9.76
CA LEU A 51 14.82 14.09 9.52
C LEU A 51 15.29 14.75 10.82
N GLY A 52 14.38 14.88 11.81
CA GLY A 52 14.66 15.62 13.05
C GLY A 52 15.56 14.86 14.03
N TYR A 53 15.36 13.55 14.19
CA TYR A 53 16.14 12.74 15.14
C TYR A 53 17.30 11.99 14.48
N ALA A 54 17.07 11.39 13.30
CA ALA A 54 18.11 10.62 12.63
C ALA A 54 18.93 11.44 11.64
N GLY A 55 18.53 12.66 11.29
CA GLY A 55 19.19 13.49 10.30
C GLY A 55 19.13 12.92 8.87
N ILE A 56 18.22 11.97 8.62
CA ILE A 56 18.09 11.24 7.36
C ILE A 56 16.95 11.86 6.55
N PHE A 57 17.26 12.46 5.41
CA PHE A 57 16.24 12.97 4.49
C PHE A 57 15.75 11.85 3.58
N ASN A 58 14.56 11.31 3.87
CA ASN A 58 13.89 10.30 3.06
C ASN A 58 12.74 10.95 2.28
N ALA A 59 12.90 11.10 0.97
CA ALA A 59 11.87 11.63 0.09
C ALA A 59 10.83 10.56 -0.34
N GLY A 60 11.06 9.28 0.01
CA GLY A 60 10.25 8.15 -0.42
C GLY A 60 9.04 7.81 0.44
N VAL A 61 8.57 8.70 1.30
CA VAL A 61 7.47 8.45 2.26
C VAL A 61 6.18 7.99 1.56
N MET A 62 5.90 8.51 0.36
CA MET A 62 4.72 8.15 -0.43
C MET A 62 4.68 6.67 -0.82
N GLY A 63 5.83 6.06 -1.12
CA GLY A 63 5.93 4.63 -1.42
C GLY A 63 5.52 3.75 -0.23
N PHE A 64 5.91 4.12 0.99
CA PHE A 64 5.52 3.40 2.20
C PHE A 64 4.03 3.59 2.53
N ALA A 65 3.48 4.78 2.29
CA ALA A 65 2.05 5.02 2.42
C ALA A 65 1.24 4.18 1.42
N ALA A 66 1.71 4.04 0.19
CA ALA A 66 1.10 3.19 -0.82
C ALA A 66 1.10 1.70 -0.42
N LEU A 67 2.19 1.19 0.20
CA LEU A 67 2.25 -0.17 0.75
C LEU A 67 1.24 -0.38 1.89
N GLY A 68 1.02 0.63 2.72
CA GLY A 68 -0.03 0.62 3.73
C GLY A 68 -1.43 0.49 3.12
N GLY A 69 -1.70 1.26 2.06
CA GLY A 69 -2.95 1.16 1.29
C GLY A 69 -3.15 -0.21 0.63
N LEU A 70 -2.09 -0.77 0.03
CA LEU A 70 -2.09 -2.13 -0.51
C LEU A 70 -2.50 -3.17 0.53
N SER A 71 -1.94 -3.08 1.75
CA SER A 71 -2.27 -4.02 2.82
C SER A 71 -3.74 -3.96 3.22
N ALA A 72 -4.35 -2.76 3.20
CA ALA A 72 -5.76 -2.60 3.48
C ALA A 72 -6.63 -3.33 2.45
N VAL A 73 -6.27 -3.27 1.17
CA VAL A 73 -6.96 -3.99 0.09
C VAL A 73 -6.80 -5.50 0.26
N ILE A 74 -5.56 -5.99 0.36
CA ILE A 74 -5.28 -7.44 0.43
C ILE A 74 -5.90 -8.08 1.67
N ILE A 75 -5.85 -7.41 2.82
CA ILE A 75 -6.33 -8.01 4.08
C ILE A 75 -7.83 -7.87 4.25
N SER A 76 -8.40 -6.70 3.92
CA SER A 76 -9.74 -6.36 4.38
C SER A 76 -10.80 -6.36 3.29
N TYR A 77 -10.42 -6.27 2.02
CA TYR A 77 -11.40 -6.36 0.94
C TYR A 77 -11.99 -7.77 0.88
N LYS A 78 -13.25 -7.87 0.47
CA LYS A 78 -13.88 -9.20 0.28
C LYS A 78 -13.24 -9.93 -0.89
N PRO A 79 -12.99 -11.24 -0.79
CA PRO A 79 -12.49 -12.02 -1.92
C PRO A 79 -13.50 -12.00 -3.08
N VAL A 80 -13.01 -11.82 -4.29
CA VAL A 80 -13.82 -11.89 -5.52
C VAL A 80 -13.75 -13.32 -6.04
N SER A 81 -14.78 -14.12 -5.72
CA SER A 81 -14.79 -15.58 -6.00
C SER A 81 -14.64 -15.90 -7.49
N GLU A 82 -15.22 -15.07 -8.35
CA GLU A 82 -15.18 -15.22 -9.80
C GLU A 82 -13.74 -15.10 -10.34
N THR A 83 -13.02 -14.05 -9.97
CA THR A 83 -11.63 -13.82 -10.40
C THR A 83 -10.65 -14.81 -9.80
N ILE A 84 -10.90 -15.25 -8.55
CA ILE A 84 -10.11 -16.30 -7.90
C ILE A 84 -10.25 -17.62 -8.66
N SER A 85 -11.46 -17.98 -9.12
CA SER A 85 -11.67 -19.20 -9.89
C SER A 85 -11.01 -19.16 -11.27
N LEU A 86 -10.93 -17.98 -11.91
CA LEU A 86 -10.35 -17.80 -13.24
C LEU A 86 -8.82 -17.77 -13.26
N GLY A 87 -8.19 -17.13 -12.29
CA GLY A 87 -6.74 -16.90 -12.29
C GLY A 87 -6.02 -17.16 -10.96
N GLY A 88 -6.76 -17.35 -9.87
CA GLY A 88 -6.17 -17.47 -8.54
C GLY A 88 -5.19 -18.63 -8.38
N LEU A 89 -5.49 -19.79 -9.03
CA LEU A 89 -4.56 -20.93 -9.05
C LEU A 89 -3.23 -20.57 -9.74
N GLY A 90 -3.27 -19.82 -10.85
CA GLY A 90 -2.06 -19.38 -11.55
C GLY A 90 -1.21 -18.45 -10.68
N ILE A 91 -1.84 -17.52 -9.98
CA ILE A 91 -1.13 -16.63 -9.03
C ILE A 91 -0.53 -17.41 -7.86
N LEU A 92 -1.26 -18.39 -7.30
CA LEU A 92 -0.74 -19.24 -6.23
C LEU A 92 0.50 -20.02 -6.70
N ILE A 93 0.48 -20.57 -7.92
CA ILE A 93 1.64 -21.25 -8.52
C ILE A 93 2.80 -20.26 -8.70
N CYS A 94 2.55 -19.03 -9.11
CA CYS A 94 3.59 -17.99 -9.23
C CYS A 94 4.25 -17.68 -7.88
N ILE A 95 3.46 -17.57 -6.81
CA ILE A 95 3.98 -17.39 -5.45
C ILE A 95 4.86 -18.58 -5.03
N LEU A 96 4.43 -19.80 -5.31
CA LEU A 96 5.23 -21.00 -5.02
C LEU A 96 6.53 -21.03 -5.81
N ILE A 97 6.52 -20.64 -7.09
CA ILE A 97 7.73 -20.53 -7.94
C ILE A 97 8.70 -19.51 -7.34
N LEU A 98 8.21 -18.34 -6.89
CA LEU A 98 9.05 -17.32 -6.24
C LEU A 98 9.65 -17.85 -4.94
N LEU A 99 8.88 -18.53 -4.10
CA LEU A 99 9.36 -19.11 -2.85
C LEU A 99 10.42 -20.20 -3.12
N LEU A 100 10.15 -21.12 -4.03
CA LEU A 100 11.11 -22.18 -4.41
C LEU A 100 12.37 -21.60 -5.03
N GLY A 101 12.24 -20.61 -5.92
CA GLY A 101 13.38 -19.93 -6.54
C GLY A 101 14.26 -19.21 -5.51
N SER A 102 13.65 -18.54 -4.52
CA SER A 102 14.36 -17.87 -3.44
C SER A 102 15.09 -18.88 -2.53
N VAL A 103 14.45 -19.99 -2.18
CA VAL A 103 15.07 -21.07 -1.39
C VAL A 103 16.23 -21.69 -2.14
N LEU A 104 16.06 -22.01 -3.43
CA LEU A 104 17.15 -22.53 -4.27
C LEU A 104 18.31 -21.54 -4.37
N GLY A 105 18.03 -20.24 -4.54
CA GLY A 105 19.05 -19.20 -4.54
C GLY A 105 19.85 -19.16 -3.24
N VAL A 106 19.19 -19.25 -2.09
CA VAL A 106 19.84 -19.31 -0.76
C VAL A 106 20.67 -20.60 -0.61
N ILE A 107 20.16 -21.73 -1.05
CA ILE A 107 20.88 -23.01 -1.02
C ILE A 107 22.17 -22.94 -1.85
N VAL A 108 22.09 -22.42 -3.10
CA VAL A 108 23.25 -22.24 -3.96
C VAL A 108 24.25 -21.26 -3.36
N TYR A 109 23.77 -20.16 -2.76
CA TYR A 109 24.65 -19.20 -2.10
C TYR A 109 25.41 -19.80 -0.92
N LYS A 110 24.74 -20.60 -0.07
CA LYS A 110 25.34 -21.24 1.11
C LYS A 110 26.13 -22.52 0.79
N SER A 111 25.97 -23.10 -0.40
CA SER A 111 26.64 -24.34 -0.78
C SER A 111 28.16 -24.16 -0.90
N ASN A 112 28.91 -25.24 -0.73
CA ASN A 112 30.38 -25.27 -0.89
C ASN A 112 30.83 -25.35 -2.36
N LEU A 113 29.97 -24.98 -3.32
CA LEU A 113 30.31 -24.97 -4.76
C LEU A 113 31.40 -23.94 -5.05
N SER A 114 32.21 -24.22 -6.07
CA SER A 114 33.23 -23.26 -6.52
C SER A 114 32.56 -21.96 -7.00
N GLN A 115 33.29 -20.85 -6.87
CA GLN A 115 32.79 -19.52 -7.26
C GLN A 115 32.39 -19.43 -8.74
N ALA A 116 33.02 -20.22 -9.60
CA ALA A 116 32.68 -20.28 -11.03
C ALA A 116 31.26 -20.84 -11.25
N TYR A 117 30.92 -21.93 -10.57
CA TYR A 117 29.55 -22.50 -10.66
C TYR A 117 28.48 -21.59 -10.07
N LYS A 118 28.77 -20.91 -8.95
CA LYS A 118 27.83 -19.94 -8.36
C LYS A 118 27.50 -18.79 -9.30
N LYS A 119 28.52 -18.26 -10.00
CA LYS A 119 28.36 -17.16 -10.97
C LYS A 119 27.47 -17.53 -12.16
N ILE A 120 27.39 -18.82 -12.52
CA ILE A 120 26.55 -19.30 -13.63
C ILE A 120 25.17 -19.72 -13.09
N LEU A 121 25.12 -20.45 -11.98
CA LEU A 121 23.90 -21.06 -11.46
C LEU A 121 22.91 -20.00 -10.92
N PHE A 122 23.41 -18.95 -10.28
CA PHE A 122 22.57 -17.91 -9.71
C PHE A 122 21.78 -17.12 -10.76
N PRO A 123 22.38 -16.57 -11.82
CA PRO A 123 21.63 -15.91 -12.89
C PRO A 123 20.74 -16.91 -13.66
N LEU A 124 21.15 -18.16 -13.82
CA LEU A 124 20.32 -19.19 -14.45
C LEU A 124 19.03 -19.43 -13.67
N ILE A 125 19.09 -19.54 -12.34
CA ILE A 125 17.90 -19.68 -11.49
C ILE A 125 16.98 -18.46 -11.68
N ILE A 126 17.54 -17.26 -11.68
CA ILE A 126 16.74 -16.02 -11.87
C ILE A 126 16.04 -16.05 -13.23
N ILE A 127 16.75 -16.39 -14.30
CA ILE A 127 16.19 -16.46 -15.65
C ILE A 127 15.06 -17.50 -15.73
N VAL A 128 15.27 -18.69 -15.17
CA VAL A 128 14.26 -19.76 -15.16
C VAL A 128 13.02 -19.33 -14.36
N VAL A 129 13.20 -18.72 -13.19
CA VAL A 129 12.10 -18.21 -12.39
C VAL A 129 11.31 -17.15 -13.15
N LEU A 130 11.99 -16.19 -13.78
CA LEU A 130 11.33 -15.13 -14.57
C LEU A 130 10.58 -15.70 -15.78
N LEU A 131 11.13 -16.67 -16.47
CA LEU A 131 10.45 -17.35 -17.59
C LEU A 131 9.21 -18.10 -17.13
N LEU A 132 9.28 -18.83 -16.02
CA LEU A 132 8.12 -19.55 -15.45
C LEU A 132 7.05 -18.57 -14.95
N LEU A 133 7.44 -17.47 -14.33
CA LEU A 133 6.50 -16.41 -13.91
C LEU A 133 5.79 -15.79 -15.10
N ASN A 134 6.50 -15.53 -16.19
CA ASN A 134 5.89 -15.00 -17.41
C ASN A 134 4.94 -16.03 -18.05
N LEU A 135 5.37 -17.28 -18.18
CA LEU A 135 4.59 -18.33 -18.84
C LEU A 135 3.29 -18.64 -18.12
N ILE A 136 3.28 -18.64 -16.79
CA ILE A 136 2.11 -19.01 -15.96
C ILE A 136 1.37 -17.78 -15.46
N GLY A 137 2.10 -16.73 -15.09
CA GLY A 137 1.54 -15.53 -14.50
C GLY A 137 0.83 -14.64 -15.52
N ALA A 138 1.44 -14.39 -16.68
CA ALA A 138 0.83 -13.50 -17.68
C ALA A 138 -0.59 -13.93 -18.09
N PRO A 139 -0.85 -15.21 -18.48
CA PRO A 139 -2.22 -15.64 -18.82
C PRO A 139 -3.16 -15.68 -17.60
N ALA A 140 -2.66 -15.86 -16.38
CA ALA A 140 -3.49 -15.81 -15.17
C ALA A 140 -3.92 -14.38 -14.87
N VAL A 141 -3.00 -13.42 -14.94
CA VAL A 141 -3.26 -11.99 -14.76
C VAL A 141 -4.25 -11.49 -15.82
N GLU A 142 -4.02 -11.79 -17.08
CA GLU A 142 -4.89 -11.39 -18.18
C GLU A 142 -6.34 -11.86 -17.99
N ARG A 143 -6.55 -13.10 -17.51
CA ARG A 143 -7.89 -13.63 -17.21
C ARG A 143 -8.57 -12.90 -16.05
N ILE A 144 -7.81 -12.50 -15.03
CA ILE A 144 -8.32 -11.76 -13.87
C ILE A 144 -8.73 -10.35 -14.32
N GLU A 145 -7.87 -9.66 -15.05
CA GLU A 145 -8.09 -8.29 -15.48
C GLU A 145 -9.18 -8.16 -16.57
N ALA A 146 -9.33 -9.19 -17.41
CA ALA A 146 -10.39 -9.24 -18.42
C ALA A 146 -11.80 -9.43 -17.82
N PHE A 147 -11.88 -9.93 -16.57
CA PHE A 147 -13.17 -10.11 -15.89
C PHE A 147 -13.66 -8.78 -15.33
N GLU A 148 -14.72 -8.23 -15.93
CA GLU A 148 -15.34 -6.96 -15.53
C GLU A 148 -14.31 -5.86 -15.15
N PRO A 149 -13.51 -5.35 -16.09
CA PRO A 149 -12.40 -4.44 -15.79
C PRO A 149 -12.81 -3.16 -15.04
N ALA A 150 -14.08 -2.77 -15.14
CA ALA A 150 -14.62 -1.58 -14.48
C ALA A 150 -14.98 -1.83 -13.00
N ALA A 151 -15.34 -3.06 -12.61
CA ALA A 151 -15.88 -3.36 -11.28
C ALA A 151 -15.02 -4.31 -10.46
N SER A 152 -14.59 -5.45 -11.03
CA SER A 152 -14.06 -6.59 -10.29
C SER A 152 -12.80 -7.25 -10.90
N GLY A 153 -12.08 -6.55 -11.78
CA GLY A 153 -10.87 -7.06 -12.45
C GLY A 153 -9.65 -7.19 -11.53
N PHE A 154 -9.82 -7.69 -10.29
CA PHE A 154 -8.75 -7.95 -9.33
C PHE A 154 -9.16 -9.09 -8.37
N LEU A 155 -8.19 -9.67 -7.67
CA LEU A 155 -8.43 -10.83 -6.79
C LEU A 155 -9.27 -10.51 -5.54
N GLY A 156 -9.33 -9.24 -5.13
CA GLY A 156 -9.86 -8.85 -3.84
C GLY A 156 -8.88 -9.15 -2.71
N GLY A 157 -9.40 -9.35 -1.51
CA GLY A 157 -8.61 -9.60 -0.31
C GLY A 157 -9.11 -10.80 0.48
N PHE A 158 -8.64 -10.91 1.72
CA PHE A 158 -9.01 -12.02 2.61
C PHE A 158 -10.32 -11.78 3.39
N GLY A 159 -10.92 -10.59 3.32
CA GLY A 159 -12.15 -10.25 4.05
C GLY A 159 -11.96 -10.16 5.57
N LEU A 160 -10.74 -9.94 6.05
CA LEU A 160 -10.41 -9.86 7.47
C LEU A 160 -10.68 -8.44 8.02
N PRO A 161 -10.80 -8.27 9.35
CA PRO A 161 -11.01 -6.95 9.97
C PRO A 161 -9.94 -5.94 9.55
N ILE A 162 -10.36 -4.70 9.28
CA ILE A 162 -9.46 -3.62 8.82
C ILE A 162 -8.34 -3.30 9.82
N ILE A 163 -8.57 -3.52 11.11
CA ILE A 163 -7.57 -3.30 12.15
C ILE A 163 -6.34 -4.22 11.94
N LEU A 164 -6.57 -5.44 11.46
CA LEU A 164 -5.48 -6.36 11.14
C LEU A 164 -4.62 -5.84 9.97
N SER A 165 -5.23 -5.16 9.00
CA SER A 165 -4.49 -4.57 7.88
C SER A 165 -3.52 -3.48 8.32
N TRP A 166 -3.80 -2.75 9.40
CA TRP A 166 -2.89 -1.75 9.93
C TRP A 166 -1.60 -2.38 10.47
N ILE A 167 -1.74 -3.50 11.19
CA ILE A 167 -0.58 -4.24 11.72
C ILE A 167 0.22 -4.84 10.56
N VAL A 168 -0.45 -5.52 9.64
CA VAL A 168 0.20 -6.16 8.48
C VAL A 168 0.85 -5.11 7.58
N GLY A 169 0.17 -3.98 7.33
CA GLY A 169 0.71 -2.86 6.55
C GLY A 169 1.94 -2.25 7.19
N GLY A 170 1.92 -2.06 8.51
CA GLY A 170 3.07 -1.59 9.27
C GLY A 170 4.27 -2.55 9.17
N VAL A 171 4.03 -3.85 9.25
CA VAL A 171 5.07 -4.88 9.11
C VAL A 171 5.63 -4.91 7.68
N ILE A 172 4.78 -4.91 6.66
CA ILE A 172 5.20 -4.90 5.24
C ILE A 172 6.00 -3.63 4.94
N ALA A 173 5.48 -2.46 5.29
CA ALA A 173 6.18 -1.20 5.08
C ALA A 173 7.51 -1.16 5.85
N GLY A 174 7.56 -1.69 7.08
CA GLY A 174 8.77 -1.79 7.89
C GLY A 174 9.82 -2.72 7.29
N LEU A 175 9.42 -3.88 6.77
CA LEU A 175 10.33 -4.81 6.09
C LEU A 175 10.91 -4.18 4.81
N VAL A 176 10.09 -3.55 4.00
CA VAL A 176 10.53 -2.86 2.79
C VAL A 176 11.45 -1.69 3.15
N ALA A 177 11.10 -0.90 4.18
CA ALA A 177 11.94 0.18 4.69
C ALA A 177 13.29 -0.33 5.19
N TYR A 178 13.32 -1.47 5.88
CA TYR A 178 14.57 -2.10 6.33
C TYR A 178 15.46 -2.51 5.15
N LEU A 179 14.89 -3.14 4.11
CA LEU A 179 15.62 -3.55 2.92
C LEU A 179 16.19 -2.33 2.16
N ILE A 180 15.36 -1.31 1.95
CA ILE A 180 15.77 -0.06 1.30
C ILE A 180 16.85 0.64 2.13
N GLY A 181 16.63 0.76 3.43
CA GLY A 181 17.60 1.36 4.35
C GLY A 181 18.95 0.67 4.30
N LYS A 182 18.98 -0.66 4.30
CA LYS A 182 20.23 -1.44 4.20
C LYS A 182 21.03 -1.15 2.94
N ILE A 183 20.34 -0.83 1.82
CA ILE A 183 20.98 -0.50 0.55
C ILE A 183 21.39 0.98 0.50
N THR A 184 20.55 1.88 1.04
CA THR A 184 20.68 3.33 0.82
C THR A 184 21.42 4.07 1.92
N LEU A 185 21.46 3.56 3.17
CA LEU A 185 22.09 4.25 4.31
C LEU A 185 23.61 4.47 4.17
N GLY A 186 24.28 3.78 3.23
CA GLY A 186 25.67 4.05 2.90
C GLY A 186 25.91 5.24 1.98
N LEU A 187 24.83 5.86 1.45
CA LEU A 187 24.90 7.00 0.53
C LEU A 187 25.00 8.32 1.28
N ARG A 188 25.62 9.34 0.63
CA ARG A 188 25.56 10.71 1.14
C ARG A 188 24.11 11.21 1.12
N SER A 189 23.79 12.14 2.01
CA SER A 189 22.42 12.67 2.23
C SER A 189 21.69 13.04 0.95
N ASP A 190 22.36 13.71 0.01
CA ASP A 190 21.75 14.17 -1.25
C ASP A 190 21.39 12.97 -2.16
N TYR A 191 22.30 12.01 -2.28
CA TYR A 191 22.05 10.76 -3.05
C TYR A 191 21.03 9.86 -2.39
N LEU A 192 20.97 9.87 -1.05
CA LEU A 192 19.97 9.16 -0.29
C LEU A 192 18.56 9.64 -0.62
N ALA A 193 18.36 10.98 -0.66
CA ALA A 193 17.08 11.57 -0.99
C ALA A 193 16.61 11.18 -2.40
N ILE A 194 17.51 11.26 -3.38
CA ILE A 194 17.18 10.89 -4.77
C ILE A 194 16.90 9.38 -4.89
N ALA A 195 17.73 8.55 -4.24
CA ALA A 195 17.54 7.10 -4.26
C ALA A 195 16.22 6.67 -3.63
N THR A 196 15.87 7.25 -2.46
CA THR A 196 14.60 6.93 -1.78
C THR A 196 13.38 7.41 -2.57
N LEU A 197 13.48 8.58 -3.23
CA LEU A 197 12.44 9.06 -4.13
C LEU A 197 12.27 8.09 -5.33
N GLY A 198 13.37 7.73 -5.99
CA GLY A 198 13.32 6.81 -7.13
C GLY A 198 12.74 5.45 -6.77
N ILE A 199 13.11 4.89 -5.61
CA ILE A 199 12.55 3.61 -5.15
C ILE A 199 11.05 3.74 -4.83
N ALA A 200 10.63 4.86 -4.22
CA ALA A 200 9.22 5.09 -3.95
C ALA A 200 8.38 5.20 -5.23
N GLU A 201 8.90 5.88 -6.26
CA GLU A 201 8.26 5.96 -7.57
C GLU A 201 8.16 4.59 -8.24
N VAL A 202 9.19 3.74 -8.12
CA VAL A 202 9.13 2.35 -8.61
C VAL A 202 8.05 1.56 -7.90
N ILE A 203 7.92 1.66 -6.57
CA ILE A 203 6.86 1.00 -5.80
C ILE A 203 5.48 1.47 -6.28
N ILE A 204 5.28 2.79 -6.38
CA ILE A 204 4.02 3.38 -6.82
C ILE A 204 3.70 2.96 -8.26
N TYR A 205 4.70 2.93 -9.13
CA TYR A 205 4.55 2.50 -10.52
C TYR A 205 4.09 1.05 -10.62
N ILE A 206 4.71 0.14 -9.86
CA ILE A 206 4.29 -1.26 -9.78
C ILE A 206 2.83 -1.35 -9.32
N LEU A 207 2.47 -0.68 -8.22
CA LEU A 207 1.11 -0.72 -7.69
C LEU A 207 0.06 -0.15 -8.66
N LYS A 208 0.43 0.84 -9.47
CA LYS A 208 -0.45 1.43 -10.48
C LYS A 208 -0.65 0.55 -11.71
N ASN A 209 0.32 -0.30 -12.03
CA ASN A 209 0.26 -1.15 -13.23
C ASN A 209 -0.23 -2.57 -12.94
N GLU A 210 -0.25 -2.99 -11.68
CA GLU A 210 -0.71 -4.33 -11.29
C GLU A 210 -2.21 -4.29 -10.92
N ASP A 211 -3.07 -4.18 -11.95
CA ASP A 211 -4.54 -4.08 -11.76
C ASP A 211 -5.10 -5.31 -11.05
N TRP A 212 -4.60 -6.50 -11.34
CA TRP A 212 -5.04 -7.76 -10.73
C TRP A 212 -4.88 -7.81 -9.20
N LEU A 213 -3.95 -7.03 -8.66
CA LEU A 213 -3.64 -7.00 -7.21
C LEU A 213 -4.36 -5.85 -6.49
N THR A 214 -4.31 -4.64 -7.07
CA THR A 214 -4.72 -3.40 -6.40
C THR A 214 -5.78 -2.60 -7.16
N ARG A 215 -6.29 -3.08 -8.27
CA ARG A 215 -7.04 -2.31 -9.28
C ARG A 215 -6.22 -1.17 -9.91
N GLY A 216 -4.91 -1.16 -9.76
CA GLY A 216 -4.02 -0.19 -10.36
C GLY A 216 -4.36 1.27 -10.00
N VAL A 217 -4.65 2.09 -11.00
CA VAL A 217 -5.03 3.50 -10.83
C VAL A 217 -6.52 3.69 -10.46
N LYS A 218 -7.33 2.64 -10.52
CA LYS A 218 -8.76 2.69 -10.22
C LYS A 218 -8.97 2.69 -8.69
N ASN A 219 -9.96 3.45 -8.24
CA ASN A 219 -10.28 3.49 -6.80
C ASN A 219 -10.87 2.16 -6.32
N VAL A 220 -10.42 1.68 -5.18
CA VAL A 220 -11.02 0.57 -4.45
C VAL A 220 -12.08 1.12 -3.50
N ASN A 221 -13.33 0.88 -3.83
CA ASN A 221 -14.47 1.29 -3.01
C ASN A 221 -14.96 0.09 -2.19
N GLY A 222 -15.62 0.37 -1.04
CA GLY A 222 -16.25 -0.69 -0.24
C GLY A 222 -15.32 -1.40 0.74
N LEU A 223 -14.18 -0.80 1.09
CA LEU A 223 -13.37 -1.28 2.21
C LEU A 223 -14.19 -1.25 3.51
N PRO A 224 -14.09 -2.30 4.36
CA PRO A 224 -14.80 -2.33 5.63
C PRO A 224 -14.32 -1.20 6.55
N ARG A 225 -15.27 -0.57 7.25
CA ARG A 225 -14.95 0.47 8.23
C ARG A 225 -14.59 -0.18 9.57
N PRO A 226 -13.67 0.42 10.36
CA PRO A 226 -13.32 -0.09 11.70
C PRO A 226 -14.45 0.07 12.71
N VAL A 227 -15.44 0.90 12.41
CA VAL A 227 -16.59 1.21 13.26
C VAL A 227 -17.85 0.60 12.65
N PRO A 228 -18.77 0.02 13.45
CA PRO A 228 -20.06 -0.45 12.94
C PRO A 228 -20.77 0.67 12.19
N TYR A 229 -21.51 0.30 11.15
CA TYR A 229 -22.35 1.24 10.42
C TYR A 229 -23.21 2.03 11.41
N GLU A 230 -23.47 3.29 11.10
CA GLU A 230 -24.09 4.37 11.87
C GLU A 230 -25.50 4.09 12.44
N ILE A 231 -25.76 2.87 12.89
CA ILE A 231 -26.99 2.51 13.61
C ILE A 231 -27.15 3.33 14.90
N CYS A 232 -26.05 3.92 15.38
CA CYS A 232 -26.06 4.74 16.60
C CYS A 232 -26.18 6.26 16.35
N LEU A 233 -26.11 6.73 15.12
CA LEU A 233 -26.36 8.14 14.81
C LEU A 233 -27.76 8.23 14.16
N LEU A 234 -28.72 8.64 14.95
CA LEU A 234 -30.16 8.78 14.69
C LEU A 234 -30.51 9.70 13.49
N TYR A 235 -29.63 9.89 12.53
CA TYR A 235 -29.71 10.89 11.47
C TYR A 235 -29.34 10.45 10.07
N THR A 236 -29.45 9.20 9.73
CA THR A 236 -29.46 8.83 8.33
C THR A 236 -30.79 8.17 7.98
N SER A 237 -31.79 8.99 7.72
CA SER A 237 -32.85 8.54 6.82
C SER A 237 -32.16 8.09 5.52
N PRO A 238 -32.45 6.87 5.00
CA PRO A 238 -31.88 6.42 3.74
C PRO A 238 -32.17 7.48 2.69
N SER A 239 -31.13 7.92 2.00
CA SER A 239 -31.28 8.85 0.88
C SER A 239 -32.26 8.25 -0.11
N PRO A 240 -33.18 9.04 -0.71
CA PRO A 240 -34.08 8.54 -1.74
C PRO A 240 -33.37 7.87 -2.92
N ARG A 241 -32.06 8.09 -3.08
CA ARG A 241 -31.21 7.43 -4.07
C ARG A 241 -30.87 5.98 -3.73
N ASP A 242 -30.89 5.60 -2.45
CA ASP A 242 -30.58 4.22 -2.03
C ASP A 242 -31.78 3.28 -2.23
N GLN A 243 -32.98 3.84 -2.45
CA GLN A 243 -34.20 3.08 -2.71
C GLN A 243 -34.43 2.73 -4.19
N VAL A 244 -33.59 3.21 -5.10
CA VAL A 244 -33.74 2.98 -6.55
C VAL A 244 -32.85 1.83 -7.05
N VAL A 245 -32.09 1.17 -6.17
CA VAL A 245 -31.17 0.06 -6.51
C VAL A 245 -31.53 -1.20 -5.71
N SER A 246 -32.81 -1.48 -5.61
CA SER A 246 -33.29 -2.80 -5.13
C SER A 246 -34.13 -3.48 -6.20
#